data_cee3fc8859272396b2f5bc600dbf462c
#
_entry.id   cee3fc8859272396b2f5bc600dbf462c
#
_cell.length_a   1.000
_cell.length_b   1.000
_cell.length_c   1.000
_cell.angle_alpha   90.00
_cell.angle_beta   90.00
_cell.angle_gamma   90.00
#
_symmetry.space_group_name_H-M   'P 1'
#
loop_
_entity.id
_entity.type
_entity.pdbx_description
1 polymer ?
#
loop_
_entity_poly.entity_id
_entity_poly.type
_entity_poly.pdbx_seq_one_letter_code
_entity_poly.pdbx_strand_id
1 'polypeptide(L)'
;MLNPSAENTLNLDAPDETDDSRLAVPATKQRTVVVKFLEGSRTLTEEELREKDITRHHVTSFYRQQILKSGYYEQLKYIVEPSIKEFESPGSLDTSGEQDNTVVPGLQHKYPQTGLLLVTDRCASYCRYCFRKRIVGNDSDEVAPDFARVGQYIAKHPEMTNVLLSGGDPFVLSTHKLHRILDHLLPIPHLTSIRFGTKTVAFAPKRFEDDALPELFQRIHDAGKAPVIVAHFDHIGEISAEAVQSIRKLRGLGVQFLNQSVLLNKVNDDAQILAATFAKCHEIGVRPYYLFQGRPVKAASHFQVPLRHGVEIVRGINQRLSGIQKTFKYIMSHYTGKIEILDLGPDNRLYMRYHQNKHPDKIGRIFSRRYREGASWLDDLPEE
;
A
#
# COMPACT_ATOMS: atom_id res chain seq x y z
N MET A 1 -37.93 21.57 -7.35
CA MET A 1 -38.03 20.37 -8.17
C MET A 1 -36.75 20.28 -8.97
N LEU A 2 -35.77 19.52 -8.51
CA LEU A 2 -34.53 19.24 -9.21
C LEU A 2 -34.42 17.72 -9.33
N ASN A 3 -34.25 17.28 -10.53
CA ASN A 3 -34.28 15.88 -10.98
C ASN A 3 -32.99 15.17 -10.61
N PRO A 4 -33.00 14.00 -9.94
CA PRO A 4 -31.83 13.20 -9.69
C PRO A 4 -31.83 11.99 -10.64
N SER A 5 -31.01 12.00 -11.66
CA SER A 5 -30.75 10.80 -12.45
C SER A 5 -29.40 10.87 -13.12
N ALA A 6 -28.46 10.07 -12.63
CA ALA A 6 -27.47 9.29 -13.37
C ALA A 6 -26.68 8.40 -12.40
N GLU A 7 -27.27 7.29 -12.00
CA GLU A 7 -26.53 6.15 -11.48
C GLU A 7 -25.83 5.48 -12.66
N ASN A 8 -24.51 5.54 -12.68
CA ASN A 8 -23.69 4.73 -13.57
C ASN A 8 -23.34 3.42 -12.86
N THR A 9 -24.20 2.43 -13.01
CA THR A 9 -23.92 1.03 -12.69
C THR A 9 -22.95 0.48 -13.74
N LEU A 10 -21.74 0.13 -13.32
CA LEU A 10 -20.78 -0.63 -14.12
C LEU A 10 -21.31 -2.06 -14.31
N ASN A 11 -21.77 -2.36 -15.51
CA ASN A 11 -22.13 -3.70 -15.95
C ASN A 11 -20.84 -4.45 -16.34
N LEU A 12 -20.56 -5.59 -15.70
CA LEU A 12 -19.31 -6.35 -15.84
C LEU A 12 -19.42 -7.54 -16.80
N ASP A 13 -20.38 -7.54 -17.72
CA ASP A 13 -20.52 -8.61 -18.72
C ASP A 13 -20.68 -8.01 -20.13
N ALA A 14 -19.61 -8.09 -20.94
CA ALA A 14 -19.69 -8.01 -22.39
C ALA A 14 -18.65 -8.91 -23.04
N PRO A 15 -19.01 -9.66 -24.09
CA PRO A 15 -18.16 -10.64 -24.72
C PRO A 15 -17.15 -10.03 -25.69
N ASP A 16 -16.11 -10.79 -25.91
CA ASP A 16 -15.02 -10.63 -26.85
C ASP A 16 -15.53 -10.64 -28.31
N GLU A 17 -15.37 -9.53 -29.03
CA GLU A 17 -15.48 -9.50 -30.50
C GLU A 17 -14.23 -8.83 -31.09
N THR A 18 -13.43 -9.64 -31.75
CA THR A 18 -12.32 -9.22 -32.61
C THR A 18 -12.89 -8.68 -33.94
N ASP A 19 -12.71 -7.40 -34.21
CA ASP A 19 -12.80 -6.86 -35.58
C ASP A 19 -11.58 -5.97 -35.88
N ASP A 20 -10.78 -6.44 -36.83
CA ASP A 20 -9.56 -5.81 -37.34
C ASP A 20 -9.92 -5.02 -38.62
N SER A 21 -10.29 -3.75 -38.46
CA SER A 21 -10.38 -2.82 -39.57
C SER A 21 -9.61 -1.53 -39.29
N ARG A 22 -8.39 -1.47 -39.86
CA ARG A 22 -7.56 -0.25 -39.91
C ARG A 22 -8.23 0.85 -40.67
N LEU A 23 -8.80 1.82 -39.97
CA LEU A 23 -9.16 3.12 -40.52
C LEU A 23 -8.35 4.22 -39.84
N ALA A 24 -7.79 5.12 -40.66
CA ALA A 24 -7.00 6.25 -40.24
C ALA A 24 -7.73 7.06 -39.14
N VAL A 25 -7.13 7.18 -37.98
CA VAL A 25 -7.67 7.95 -36.84
C VAL A 25 -7.54 9.43 -37.16
N PRO A 26 -8.63 10.21 -37.26
CA PRO A 26 -8.52 11.66 -37.34
C PRO A 26 -7.92 12.21 -36.04
N ALA A 27 -7.18 13.32 -36.14
CA ALA A 27 -6.51 13.99 -35.02
C ALA A 27 -7.45 14.06 -33.79
N THR A 28 -7.14 13.25 -32.79
CA THR A 28 -7.95 13.09 -31.58
C THR A 28 -8.03 14.42 -30.86
N LYS A 29 -9.24 14.96 -30.68
CA LYS A 29 -9.50 16.02 -29.72
C LYS A 29 -8.93 15.54 -28.38
N GLN A 30 -7.85 16.19 -27.89
CA GLN A 30 -7.27 15.90 -26.58
C GLN A 30 -8.38 15.99 -25.54
N ARG A 31 -8.67 14.85 -24.88
CA ARG A 31 -9.65 14.83 -23.80
C ARG A 31 -9.10 15.66 -22.64
N THR A 32 -9.83 16.69 -22.28
CA THR A 32 -9.52 17.51 -21.11
C THR A 32 -10.34 17.03 -19.92
N VAL A 33 -9.72 16.99 -18.74
CA VAL A 33 -10.35 16.62 -17.48
C VAL A 33 -10.22 17.79 -16.51
N VAL A 34 -11.31 18.19 -15.88
CA VAL A 34 -11.23 19.14 -14.77
C VAL A 34 -10.81 18.38 -13.51
N VAL A 35 -9.61 18.65 -13.04
CA VAL A 35 -9.09 18.08 -11.79
C VAL A 35 -9.33 19.08 -10.67
N LYS A 36 -10.03 18.65 -9.62
CA LYS A 36 -10.15 19.38 -8.36
C LYS A 36 -8.92 19.06 -7.51
N PHE A 37 -8.13 20.06 -7.21
CA PHE A 37 -7.04 20.00 -6.24
C PHE A 37 -7.50 20.54 -4.89
N LEU A 38 -6.72 20.24 -3.86
CA LEU A 38 -6.94 20.82 -2.52
C LEU A 38 -6.94 22.35 -2.56
N GLU A 39 -6.12 22.94 -3.43
CA GLU A 39 -5.92 24.38 -3.58
C GLU A 39 -6.82 25.04 -4.65
N GLY A 40 -7.66 24.29 -5.34
CA GLY A 40 -8.53 24.80 -6.40
C GLY A 40 -8.72 23.82 -7.56
N SER A 41 -9.32 24.28 -8.67
CA SER A 41 -9.56 23.42 -9.83
C SER A 41 -8.70 23.86 -11.02
N ARG A 42 -8.18 22.88 -11.77
CA ARG A 42 -7.50 23.11 -13.06
C ARG A 42 -8.04 22.20 -14.13
N THR A 43 -8.10 22.67 -15.35
CA THR A 43 -8.38 21.84 -16.52
C THR A 43 -7.04 21.34 -17.06
N LEU A 44 -6.90 20.03 -17.16
CA LEU A 44 -5.69 19.35 -17.62
C LEU A 44 -6.07 18.38 -18.74
N THR A 45 -5.16 18.14 -19.67
CA THR A 45 -5.28 17.04 -20.63
C THR A 45 -4.88 15.72 -19.97
N GLU A 46 -5.36 14.60 -20.52
CA GLU A 46 -4.90 13.28 -20.07
C GLU A 46 -3.39 13.10 -20.28
N GLU A 47 -2.83 13.74 -21.29
CA GLU A 47 -1.40 13.74 -21.57
C GLU A 47 -0.61 14.48 -20.49
N GLU A 48 -1.03 15.70 -20.10
CA GLU A 48 -0.42 16.43 -18.98
C GLU A 48 -0.45 15.66 -17.66
N LEU A 49 -1.55 14.92 -17.39
CA LEU A 49 -1.65 14.08 -16.21
C LEU A 49 -0.66 12.91 -16.24
N ARG A 50 -0.43 12.31 -17.42
CA ARG A 50 0.55 11.23 -17.60
C ARG A 50 1.98 11.73 -17.53
N GLU A 51 2.32 12.81 -18.21
CA GLU A 51 3.68 13.40 -18.19
C GLU A 51 4.12 13.81 -16.78
N LYS A 52 3.18 14.23 -15.95
CA LYS A 52 3.45 14.61 -14.55
C LYS A 52 3.34 13.43 -13.57
N ASP A 53 3.06 12.22 -14.05
CA ASP A 53 2.84 11.03 -13.22
C ASP A 53 1.78 11.21 -12.13
N ILE A 54 0.78 12.04 -12.42
CA ILE A 54 -0.34 12.29 -11.52
C ILE A 54 -1.33 11.16 -11.64
N THR A 55 -1.46 10.37 -10.59
CA THR A 55 -2.44 9.28 -10.51
C THR A 55 -3.86 9.82 -10.71
N ARG A 56 -4.68 9.13 -11.49
CA ARG A 56 -6.11 9.44 -11.66
C ARG A 56 -6.78 9.56 -10.29
N HIS A 57 -7.77 10.45 -10.19
CA HIS A 57 -8.54 10.62 -8.98
C HIS A 57 -9.65 9.56 -8.90
N HIS A 58 -9.59 8.71 -7.89
CA HIS A 58 -10.61 7.70 -7.62
C HIS A 58 -10.79 7.51 -6.12
N VAL A 59 -11.99 7.76 -5.61
CA VAL A 59 -12.35 7.65 -4.18
C VAL A 59 -13.74 7.04 -4.07
N THR A 60 -13.89 6.00 -3.25
CA THR A 60 -15.19 5.38 -3.00
C THR A 60 -16.17 6.35 -2.33
N SER A 61 -17.46 6.17 -2.57
CA SER A 61 -18.51 6.93 -1.89
C SER A 61 -18.47 6.71 -0.36
N PHE A 62 -18.14 5.50 0.07
CA PHE A 62 -17.95 5.17 1.48
C PHE A 62 -16.86 6.04 2.12
N TYR A 63 -15.66 6.09 1.51
CA TYR A 63 -14.55 6.84 2.09
C TYR A 63 -14.79 8.35 2.06
N ARG A 64 -15.48 8.88 1.04
CA ARG A 64 -15.95 10.29 1.03
C ARG A 64 -16.84 10.61 2.23
N GLN A 65 -17.76 9.71 2.57
CA GLN A 65 -18.61 9.86 3.75
C GLN A 65 -17.79 9.74 5.06
N GLN A 66 -16.82 8.84 5.09
CA GLN A 66 -15.92 8.68 6.25
C GLN A 66 -15.08 9.94 6.50
N ILE A 67 -14.56 10.57 5.44
CA ILE A 67 -13.87 11.88 5.55
C ILE A 67 -14.76 12.90 6.29
N LEU A 68 -16.04 13.00 5.90
CA LEU A 68 -16.98 13.97 6.47
C LEU A 68 -17.34 13.65 7.93
N LYS A 69 -17.41 12.37 8.31
CA LYS A 69 -17.91 11.92 9.63
C LYS A 69 -16.80 11.74 10.66
N SER A 70 -15.54 11.59 10.24
CA SER A 70 -14.43 11.16 11.10
C SER A 70 -14.00 12.19 12.14
N GLY A 71 -14.31 13.48 11.95
CA GLY A 71 -13.72 14.58 12.70
C GLY A 71 -12.30 14.97 12.27
N TYR A 72 -11.74 14.27 11.27
CA TYR A 72 -10.37 14.47 10.74
C TYR A 72 -10.40 14.79 9.23
N TYR A 73 -11.27 15.71 8.86
CA TYR A 73 -11.58 16.04 7.48
C TYR A 73 -10.32 16.37 6.65
N GLU A 74 -9.48 17.27 7.14
CA GLU A 74 -8.30 17.72 6.38
C GLU A 74 -7.25 16.62 6.21
N GLN A 75 -7.00 15.83 7.26
CA GLN A 75 -6.03 14.72 7.23
C GLN A 75 -6.48 13.63 6.26
N LEU A 76 -7.72 13.15 6.37
CA LEU A 76 -8.21 12.07 5.51
C LEU A 76 -8.40 12.51 4.06
N LYS A 77 -8.84 13.75 3.84
CA LYS A 77 -8.95 14.34 2.51
C LYS A 77 -7.58 14.39 1.83
N TYR A 78 -6.52 14.76 2.58
CA TYR A 78 -5.17 14.85 2.06
C TYR A 78 -4.61 13.51 1.56
N ILE A 79 -5.11 12.38 2.09
CA ILE A 79 -4.75 11.02 1.63
C ILE A 79 -5.17 10.75 0.18
N VAL A 80 -6.32 11.27 -0.26
CA VAL A 80 -6.98 10.86 -1.52
C VAL A 80 -7.22 11.99 -2.51
N GLU A 81 -7.32 13.24 -2.06
CA GLU A 81 -7.53 14.37 -2.96
C GLU A 81 -6.19 14.89 -3.50
N PRO A 82 -6.10 15.16 -4.80
CA PRO A 82 -4.85 15.64 -5.40
C PRO A 82 -4.48 17.05 -4.90
N SER A 83 -3.18 17.32 -4.79
CA SER A 83 -2.61 18.62 -4.46
C SER A 83 -1.80 19.16 -5.63
N ILE A 84 -1.80 20.49 -5.81
CA ILE A 84 -0.94 21.15 -6.79
C ILE A 84 0.54 20.84 -6.57
N LYS A 85 0.93 20.50 -5.33
CA LYS A 85 2.29 20.11 -4.96
C LYS A 85 2.78 18.84 -5.66
N GLU A 86 1.87 18.02 -6.19
CA GLU A 86 2.24 16.84 -6.97
C GLU A 86 3.03 17.22 -8.24
N PHE A 87 2.74 18.37 -8.84
CA PHE A 87 3.45 18.87 -10.03
C PHE A 87 4.91 19.26 -9.75
N GLU A 88 5.22 19.62 -8.51
CA GLU A 88 6.53 20.13 -8.08
C GLU A 88 7.33 19.11 -7.26
N SER A 89 6.75 17.91 -7.03
CA SER A 89 7.36 16.89 -6.20
C SER A 89 8.36 16.04 -6.99
N PRO A 90 9.67 16.21 -6.77
CA PRO A 90 10.71 15.38 -7.38
C PRO A 90 10.66 13.95 -6.81
N GLY A 91 11.42 13.04 -7.40
CA GLY A 91 11.57 11.67 -6.90
C GLY A 91 11.66 10.65 -8.02
N SER A 92 11.60 9.37 -7.65
CA SER A 92 11.62 8.22 -8.56
C SER A 92 10.28 7.48 -8.55
N LEU A 93 9.90 6.90 -9.68
CA LEU A 93 8.72 6.02 -9.77
C LEU A 93 8.99 4.61 -9.21
N ASP A 94 10.26 4.19 -9.15
CA ASP A 94 10.66 2.90 -8.55
C ASP A 94 11.73 3.11 -7.46
N THR A 95 11.30 3.59 -6.32
CA THR A 95 12.16 3.87 -5.15
C THR A 95 12.70 2.63 -4.45
N SER A 96 12.22 1.44 -4.78
CA SER A 96 12.61 0.17 -4.14
C SER A 96 13.26 -0.82 -5.07
N GLY A 97 13.44 -0.49 -6.36
CA GLY A 97 13.97 -1.41 -7.35
C GLY A 97 13.05 -2.62 -7.56
N GLU A 98 11.73 -2.37 -7.67
CA GLU A 98 10.76 -3.47 -7.88
C GLU A 98 10.98 -4.15 -9.23
N GLN A 99 11.30 -3.37 -10.28
CA GLN A 99 11.57 -3.90 -11.61
C GLN A 99 12.80 -4.83 -11.61
N ASP A 100 13.89 -4.43 -10.95
CA ASP A 100 15.12 -5.24 -10.84
C ASP A 100 14.93 -6.54 -10.03
N ASN A 101 13.90 -6.59 -9.18
CA ASN A 101 13.59 -7.78 -8.36
C ASN A 101 12.50 -8.65 -8.98
N THR A 102 11.98 -8.31 -10.17
CA THR A 102 10.98 -9.09 -10.89
C THR A 102 11.64 -10.30 -11.55
N VAL A 103 11.27 -11.49 -11.09
CA VAL A 103 11.84 -12.77 -11.52
C VAL A 103 10.96 -13.52 -12.54
N VAL A 104 9.66 -13.27 -12.44
CA VAL A 104 8.62 -13.71 -13.38
C VAL A 104 7.67 -12.52 -13.51
N PRO A 105 7.05 -12.25 -14.67
CA PRO A 105 6.08 -11.16 -14.80
C PRO A 105 5.06 -11.19 -13.66
N GLY A 106 4.99 -10.10 -12.89
CA GLY A 106 4.15 -9.95 -11.72
C GLY A 106 4.68 -10.51 -10.41
N LEU A 107 5.78 -11.27 -10.40
CA LEU A 107 6.37 -11.81 -9.17
C LEU A 107 7.73 -11.16 -8.89
N GLN A 108 7.86 -10.54 -7.74
CA GLN A 108 9.11 -9.98 -7.22
C GLN A 108 9.67 -10.88 -6.11
N HIS A 109 10.98 -11.17 -6.16
CA HIS A 109 11.71 -12.00 -5.19
C HIS A 109 12.94 -11.24 -4.67
N LYS A 110 12.71 -10.18 -3.90
CA LYS A 110 13.76 -9.34 -3.31
C LYS A 110 14.40 -9.96 -2.08
N TYR A 111 13.62 -10.64 -1.26
CA TYR A 111 14.04 -11.26 -0.01
C TYR A 111 13.83 -12.77 -0.09
N PRO A 112 14.81 -13.60 0.29
CA PRO A 112 14.74 -15.05 0.09
C PRO A 112 13.42 -15.68 0.58
N GLN A 113 12.89 -15.23 1.73
CA GLN A 113 11.70 -15.83 2.34
C GLN A 113 10.37 -15.32 1.78
N THR A 114 10.37 -14.30 0.90
CA THR A 114 9.14 -13.58 0.55
C THR A 114 8.98 -13.35 -0.93
N GLY A 115 7.93 -13.91 -1.53
CA GLY A 115 7.42 -13.51 -2.83
C GLY A 115 6.41 -12.36 -2.69
N LEU A 116 6.52 -11.33 -3.54
CA LEU A 116 5.51 -10.29 -3.70
C LEU A 116 4.87 -10.45 -5.06
N LEU A 117 3.57 -10.77 -5.08
CA LEU A 117 2.81 -11.06 -6.29
C LEU A 117 1.85 -9.89 -6.60
N LEU A 118 2.05 -9.27 -7.75
CA LEU A 118 1.20 -8.21 -8.29
C LEU A 118 0.02 -8.85 -9.01
N VAL A 119 -1.17 -8.82 -8.39
CA VAL A 119 -2.37 -9.50 -8.91
C VAL A 119 -3.35 -8.58 -9.61
N THR A 120 -3.18 -7.26 -9.47
CA THR A 120 -4.02 -6.23 -10.08
C THR A 120 -3.31 -4.87 -10.05
N ASP A 121 -3.67 -4.00 -10.96
CA ASP A 121 -3.27 -2.58 -11.00
C ASP A 121 -4.35 -1.63 -10.46
N ARG A 122 -5.43 -2.17 -9.89
CA ARG A 122 -6.58 -1.40 -9.39
C ARG A 122 -6.62 -1.38 -7.87
N CYS A 123 -7.18 -0.28 -7.32
CA CYS A 123 -7.50 -0.11 -5.89
C CYS A 123 -8.93 0.41 -5.74
N ALA A 124 -9.52 0.21 -4.57
CA ALA A 124 -10.83 0.78 -4.24
C ALA A 124 -10.82 2.32 -4.18
N SER A 125 -9.71 2.91 -3.70
CA SER A 125 -9.42 4.35 -3.82
C SER A 125 -7.92 4.53 -4.05
N TYR A 126 -7.50 5.64 -4.67
CA TYR A 126 -6.11 5.89 -5.00
C TYR A 126 -5.48 6.86 -4.01
N CYS A 127 -4.54 6.35 -3.19
CA CYS A 127 -3.76 7.16 -2.26
C CYS A 127 -2.80 8.09 -3.02
N ARG A 128 -2.75 9.37 -2.67
CA ARG A 128 -1.86 10.36 -3.34
C ARG A 128 -0.38 10.09 -3.06
N TYR A 129 -0.05 9.47 -1.94
CA TYR A 129 1.32 9.06 -1.58
C TYR A 129 1.72 7.66 -2.09
N CYS A 130 0.91 7.02 -2.95
CA CYS A 130 1.16 5.65 -3.42
C CYS A 130 2.53 5.52 -4.07
N PHE A 131 3.37 4.59 -3.56
CA PHE A 131 4.70 4.35 -4.14
C PHE A 131 4.67 3.54 -5.44
N ARG A 132 3.52 2.97 -5.79
CA ARG A 132 3.27 2.25 -7.05
C ARG A 132 2.46 3.07 -8.03
N LYS A 133 2.64 4.38 -8.05
CA LYS A 133 1.95 5.28 -9.02
C LYS A 133 2.16 4.86 -10.47
N ARG A 134 3.30 4.24 -10.80
CA ARG A 134 3.56 3.73 -12.16
C ARG A 134 2.63 2.59 -12.57
N ILE A 135 2.08 1.83 -11.59
CA ILE A 135 1.21 0.67 -11.80
C ILE A 135 -0.25 1.03 -11.53
N VAL A 136 -0.51 1.59 -10.34
CA VAL A 136 -1.88 1.76 -9.81
C VAL A 136 -2.66 2.82 -10.59
N GLY A 137 -3.80 2.40 -11.14
CA GLY A 137 -4.67 3.25 -11.95
C GLY A 137 -4.24 3.38 -13.42
N ASN A 138 -3.17 2.70 -13.81
CA ASN A 138 -2.69 2.57 -15.18
C ASN A 138 -2.89 1.12 -15.65
N ASP A 139 -3.08 0.91 -16.94
CA ASP A 139 -3.09 -0.44 -17.50
C ASP A 139 -1.64 -0.93 -17.57
N SER A 140 -1.23 -1.71 -16.55
CA SER A 140 0.17 -2.07 -16.33
C SER A 140 0.45 -3.51 -16.74
N ASP A 141 1.52 -3.73 -17.50
CA ASP A 141 2.08 -5.03 -17.86
C ASP A 141 2.88 -5.68 -16.70
N GLU A 142 3.10 -4.95 -15.61
CA GLU A 142 3.76 -5.47 -14.41
C GLU A 142 2.86 -6.39 -13.55
N VAL A 143 1.55 -6.49 -13.84
CA VAL A 143 0.63 -7.44 -13.18
C VAL A 143 0.84 -8.85 -13.74
N ALA A 144 0.76 -9.86 -12.88
CA ALA A 144 0.97 -11.25 -13.26
C ALA A 144 -0.08 -11.73 -14.31
N PRO A 145 0.32 -12.05 -15.53
CA PRO A 145 -0.59 -12.56 -16.54
C PRO A 145 -0.83 -14.08 -16.40
N ASP A 146 0.11 -14.80 -15.76
CA ASP A 146 0.12 -16.26 -15.66
C ASP A 146 0.50 -16.73 -14.25
N PHE A 147 -0.50 -17.10 -13.46
CA PHE A 147 -0.32 -17.59 -12.09
C PHE A 147 0.26 -19.01 -12.03
N ALA A 148 0.10 -19.82 -13.08
CA ALA A 148 0.71 -21.14 -13.14
C ALA A 148 2.24 -21.04 -13.21
N ARG A 149 2.76 -20.12 -14.03
CA ARG A 149 4.20 -19.83 -14.12
C ARG A 149 4.74 -19.27 -12.79
N VAL A 150 3.97 -18.42 -12.11
CA VAL A 150 4.31 -17.92 -10.77
C VAL A 150 4.43 -19.08 -9.78
N GLY A 151 3.42 -19.97 -9.72
CA GLY A 151 3.44 -21.15 -8.85
C GLY A 151 4.62 -22.06 -9.10
N GLN A 152 4.96 -22.33 -10.39
CA GLN A 152 6.12 -23.12 -10.78
C GLN A 152 7.45 -22.50 -10.32
N TYR A 153 7.59 -21.18 -10.39
CA TYR A 153 8.77 -20.50 -9.87
C TYR A 153 8.87 -20.68 -8.36
N ILE A 154 7.79 -20.37 -7.61
CA ILE A 154 7.78 -20.48 -6.15
C ILE A 154 8.08 -21.92 -5.72
N ALA A 155 7.51 -22.93 -6.39
CA ALA A 155 7.74 -24.33 -6.05
C ALA A 155 9.22 -24.76 -6.17
N LYS A 156 10.01 -24.09 -7.00
CA LYS A 156 11.46 -24.30 -7.17
C LYS A 156 12.32 -23.53 -6.16
N HIS A 157 11.72 -22.68 -5.33
CA HIS A 157 12.39 -21.80 -4.37
C HIS A 157 11.93 -22.11 -2.94
N PRO A 158 12.43 -23.21 -2.32
CA PRO A 158 11.97 -23.65 -0.99
C PRO A 158 12.30 -22.68 0.14
N GLU A 159 13.23 -21.75 -0.07
CA GLU A 159 13.52 -20.64 0.83
C GLU A 159 12.34 -19.64 0.96
N MET A 160 11.45 -19.59 -0.03
CA MET A 160 10.29 -18.72 -0.05
C MET A 160 9.16 -19.31 0.79
N THR A 161 9.03 -18.85 2.03
CA THR A 161 8.04 -19.38 2.99
C THR A 161 6.70 -18.66 2.97
N ASN A 162 6.62 -17.51 2.33
CA ASN A 162 5.38 -16.73 2.27
C ASN A 162 5.25 -15.91 0.99
N VAL A 163 4.00 -15.68 0.57
CA VAL A 163 3.66 -14.82 -0.57
C VAL A 163 2.74 -13.70 -0.11
N LEU A 164 3.04 -12.47 -0.56
CA LEU A 164 2.20 -11.29 -0.37
C LEU A 164 1.49 -10.94 -1.68
N LEU A 165 0.18 -11.15 -1.74
CA LEU A 165 -0.66 -10.65 -2.82
C LEU A 165 -0.82 -9.14 -2.66
N SER A 166 -0.53 -8.39 -3.73
CA SER A 166 -0.51 -6.94 -3.75
C SER A 166 -0.67 -6.43 -5.21
N GLY A 167 0.00 -5.34 -5.55
CA GLY A 167 -0.07 -4.65 -6.83
C GLY A 167 -0.75 -3.31 -6.61
N GLY A 168 -2.01 -3.17 -7.07
CA GLY A 168 -3.02 -2.36 -6.44
C GLY A 168 -3.48 -3.03 -5.15
N ASP A 169 -4.75 -3.29 -5.02
CA ASP A 169 -5.31 -3.94 -3.83
C ASP A 169 -5.98 -5.26 -4.22
N PRO A 170 -5.54 -6.41 -3.70
CA PRO A 170 -6.06 -7.72 -4.09
C PRO A 170 -7.58 -7.87 -3.82
N PHE A 171 -8.14 -7.15 -2.85
CA PHE A 171 -9.57 -7.28 -2.54
C PHE A 171 -10.49 -6.47 -3.47
N VAL A 172 -9.98 -5.78 -4.48
CA VAL A 172 -10.82 -5.30 -5.59
C VAL A 172 -11.13 -6.40 -6.60
N LEU A 173 -10.38 -7.49 -6.57
CA LEU A 173 -10.70 -8.70 -7.33
C LEU A 173 -11.91 -9.41 -6.73
N SER A 174 -12.70 -10.08 -7.58
CA SER A 174 -13.74 -10.99 -7.11
C SER A 174 -13.13 -12.15 -6.31
N THR A 175 -13.90 -12.70 -5.36
CA THR A 175 -13.44 -13.85 -4.56
C THR A 175 -13.13 -15.04 -5.46
N HIS A 176 -13.87 -15.23 -6.57
CA HIS A 176 -13.56 -16.25 -7.58
C HIS A 176 -12.15 -16.07 -8.20
N LYS A 177 -11.75 -14.85 -8.54
CA LYS A 177 -10.39 -14.60 -9.05
C LYS A 177 -9.32 -14.90 -7.97
N LEU A 178 -9.60 -14.58 -6.72
CA LEU A 178 -8.69 -14.92 -5.61
C LEU A 178 -8.57 -16.43 -5.43
N HIS A 179 -9.65 -17.20 -5.56
CA HIS A 179 -9.60 -18.67 -5.57
C HIS A 179 -8.69 -19.21 -6.65
N ARG A 180 -8.80 -18.70 -7.90
CA ARG A 180 -7.94 -19.11 -9.00
C ARG A 180 -6.45 -18.84 -8.76
N ILE A 181 -6.11 -17.74 -8.10
CA ILE A 181 -4.72 -17.46 -7.70
C ILE A 181 -4.26 -18.50 -6.67
N LEU A 182 -5.10 -18.81 -5.68
CA LEU A 182 -4.80 -19.77 -4.63
C LEU A 182 -4.64 -21.20 -5.17
N ASP A 183 -5.30 -21.58 -6.25
CA ASP A 183 -5.14 -22.89 -6.90
C ASP A 183 -3.66 -23.20 -7.25
N HIS A 184 -2.88 -22.15 -7.55
CA HIS A 184 -1.45 -22.25 -7.88
C HIS A 184 -0.51 -22.10 -6.68
N LEU A 185 -0.99 -21.58 -5.55
CA LEU A 185 -0.15 -21.33 -4.37
C LEU A 185 -0.35 -22.37 -3.26
N LEU A 186 -1.59 -22.82 -3.04
CA LEU A 186 -1.91 -23.73 -1.94
C LEU A 186 -1.21 -25.10 -2.04
N PRO A 187 -1.01 -25.69 -3.23
CA PRO A 187 -0.30 -26.97 -3.34
C PRO A 187 1.19 -26.91 -2.97
N ILE A 188 1.78 -25.73 -2.83
CA ILE A 188 3.23 -25.58 -2.60
C ILE A 188 3.54 -25.83 -1.12
N PRO A 189 4.28 -26.91 -0.75
CA PRO A 189 4.36 -27.39 0.62
C PRO A 189 5.14 -26.47 1.56
N HIS A 190 6.17 -25.76 1.06
CA HIS A 190 7.03 -24.89 1.89
C HIS A 190 6.44 -23.50 2.14
N LEU A 191 5.36 -23.12 1.46
CA LEU A 191 4.63 -21.91 1.82
C LEU A 191 3.88 -22.14 3.14
N THR A 192 4.17 -21.33 4.14
CA THR A 192 3.54 -21.36 5.47
C THR A 192 2.45 -20.31 5.64
N SER A 193 2.48 -19.24 4.82
CA SER A 193 1.46 -18.20 4.89
C SER A 193 1.18 -17.53 3.55
N ILE A 194 -0.10 -17.17 3.37
CA ILE A 194 -0.59 -16.33 2.27
C ILE A 194 -1.01 -14.99 2.87
N ARG A 195 -0.41 -13.92 2.37
CA ARG A 195 -0.66 -12.56 2.87
C ARG A 195 -1.37 -11.72 1.83
N PHE A 196 -2.27 -10.85 2.28
CA PHE A 196 -3.02 -9.92 1.45
C PHE A 196 -2.73 -8.50 1.93
N GLY A 197 -2.03 -7.69 1.12
CA GLY A 197 -1.79 -6.28 1.43
C GLY A 197 -2.95 -5.43 0.96
N THR A 198 -3.68 -4.78 1.87
CA THR A 198 -4.92 -4.11 1.51
C THR A 198 -5.20 -2.83 2.31
N LYS A 199 -5.74 -1.83 1.63
CA LYS A 199 -6.40 -0.67 2.24
C LYS A 199 -7.93 -0.70 2.01
N THR A 200 -8.44 -1.73 1.35
CA THR A 200 -9.89 -1.90 1.11
C THR A 200 -10.68 -1.96 2.42
N VAL A 201 -10.08 -2.45 3.51
CA VAL A 201 -10.73 -2.45 4.83
C VAL A 201 -11.06 -1.04 5.33
N ALA A 202 -10.29 -0.02 4.91
CA ALA A 202 -10.57 1.39 5.18
C ALA A 202 -11.45 2.04 4.10
N PHE A 203 -11.22 1.69 2.83
CA PHE A 203 -11.83 2.37 1.69
C PHE A 203 -13.19 1.82 1.26
N ALA A 204 -13.42 0.51 1.46
CA ALA A 204 -14.63 -0.19 1.05
C ALA A 204 -14.89 -1.44 1.93
N PRO A 205 -15.13 -1.27 3.24
CA PRO A 205 -15.27 -2.41 4.17
C PRO A 205 -16.39 -3.39 3.80
N LYS A 206 -17.44 -2.94 3.10
CA LYS A 206 -18.50 -3.82 2.59
C LYS A 206 -18.00 -4.95 1.70
N ARG A 207 -16.82 -4.82 1.08
CA ARG A 207 -16.17 -5.91 0.33
C ARG A 207 -16.03 -7.18 1.17
N PHE A 208 -15.89 -7.04 2.47
CA PHE A 208 -15.70 -8.15 3.39
C PHE A 208 -17.01 -8.77 3.92
N GLU A 209 -18.16 -8.29 3.44
CA GLU A 209 -19.46 -8.90 3.64
C GLU A 209 -19.72 -10.05 2.65
N ASP A 210 -18.92 -10.20 1.58
CA ASP A 210 -19.01 -11.25 0.56
C ASP A 210 -19.02 -12.65 1.22
N ASP A 211 -20.09 -13.40 0.95
CA ASP A 211 -20.35 -14.72 1.54
C ASP A 211 -19.39 -15.82 1.02
N ALA A 212 -18.66 -15.57 -0.05
CA ALA A 212 -17.64 -16.49 -0.56
C ALA A 212 -16.27 -16.35 0.14
N LEU A 213 -16.02 -15.26 0.90
CA LEU A 213 -14.75 -15.07 1.59
C LEU A 213 -14.47 -16.11 2.70
N PRO A 214 -15.44 -16.58 3.50
CA PRO A 214 -15.19 -17.64 4.46
C PRO A 214 -14.57 -18.89 3.84
N GLU A 215 -15.06 -19.34 2.70
CA GLU A 215 -14.51 -20.49 1.97
C GLU A 215 -13.08 -20.22 1.50
N LEU A 216 -12.78 -19.01 1.01
CA LEU A 216 -11.44 -18.63 0.60
C LEU A 216 -10.42 -18.82 1.72
N PHE A 217 -10.74 -18.33 2.92
CA PHE A 217 -9.84 -18.43 4.07
C PHE A 217 -9.80 -19.86 4.63
N GLN A 218 -10.90 -20.58 4.61
CA GLN A 218 -10.94 -22.00 5.01
C GLN A 218 -10.02 -22.84 4.13
N ARG A 219 -10.02 -22.66 2.81
CA ARG A 219 -9.10 -23.34 1.89
C ARG A 219 -7.62 -23.09 2.22
N ILE A 220 -7.28 -21.89 2.68
CA ILE A 220 -5.90 -21.58 3.10
C ILE A 220 -5.55 -22.37 4.37
N HIS A 221 -6.46 -22.46 5.33
CA HIS A 221 -6.28 -23.25 6.55
C HIS A 221 -6.19 -24.76 6.26
N ASP A 222 -7.06 -25.29 5.40
CA ASP A 222 -7.07 -26.71 5.01
C ASP A 222 -5.77 -27.13 4.32
N ALA A 223 -5.12 -26.19 3.62
CA ALA A 223 -3.79 -26.37 3.04
C ALA A 223 -2.64 -26.24 4.09
N GLY A 224 -2.95 -26.12 5.39
CA GLY A 224 -1.97 -25.97 6.46
C GLY A 224 -1.26 -24.62 6.48
N LYS A 225 -1.84 -23.56 5.86
CA LYS A 225 -1.23 -22.24 5.74
C LYS A 225 -1.97 -21.20 6.56
N ALA A 226 -1.24 -20.18 7.03
CA ALA A 226 -1.84 -19.07 7.76
C ALA A 226 -2.32 -17.98 6.78
N PRO A 227 -3.61 -17.61 6.77
CA PRO A 227 -4.08 -16.41 6.10
C PRO A 227 -3.74 -15.17 6.92
N VAL A 228 -3.12 -14.17 6.30
CA VAL A 228 -2.71 -12.93 6.95
C VAL A 228 -3.18 -11.73 6.13
N ILE A 229 -3.95 -10.86 6.72
CA ILE A 229 -4.27 -9.54 6.14
C ILE A 229 -3.31 -8.51 6.69
N VAL A 230 -2.57 -7.86 5.80
CA VAL A 230 -1.74 -6.69 6.10
C VAL A 230 -2.56 -5.46 5.77
N ALA A 231 -3.33 -5.01 6.75
CA ALA A 231 -4.17 -3.83 6.64
C ALA A 231 -3.33 -2.55 6.58
N HIS A 232 -3.89 -1.51 6.01
CA HIS A 232 -3.23 -0.23 5.86
C HIS A 232 -4.13 0.89 6.41
N PHE A 233 -3.97 1.18 7.70
CA PHE A 233 -4.53 2.34 8.36
C PHE A 233 -3.42 3.33 8.67
N ASP A 234 -3.48 4.52 8.10
CA ASP A 234 -2.52 5.60 8.37
C ASP A 234 -3.01 6.52 9.49
N HIS A 235 -4.31 6.58 9.69
CA HIS A 235 -4.94 7.54 10.61
C HIS A 235 -6.10 6.89 11.37
N ILE A 236 -6.28 7.29 12.65
CA ILE A 236 -7.39 6.80 13.50
C ILE A 236 -8.76 7.02 12.85
N GLY A 237 -8.95 8.11 12.12
CA GLY A 237 -10.18 8.43 11.41
C GLY A 237 -10.53 7.47 10.26
N GLU A 238 -9.61 6.61 9.83
CA GLU A 238 -9.87 5.57 8.82
C GLU A 238 -10.50 4.30 9.43
N ILE A 239 -10.44 4.14 10.77
CA ILE A 239 -10.96 2.96 11.47
C ILE A 239 -12.44 3.17 11.77
N SER A 240 -13.27 3.01 10.75
CA SER A 240 -14.73 3.12 10.86
C SER A 240 -15.36 1.95 11.62
N ALA A 241 -16.62 2.09 12.04
CA ALA A 241 -17.38 1.00 12.66
C ALA A 241 -17.52 -0.21 11.72
N GLU A 242 -17.72 0.03 10.43
CA GLU A 242 -17.82 -1.00 9.39
C GLU A 242 -16.48 -1.72 9.19
N ALA A 243 -15.36 -1.00 9.22
CA ALA A 243 -14.04 -1.61 9.19
C ALA A 243 -13.81 -2.52 10.41
N VAL A 244 -14.20 -2.07 11.61
CA VAL A 244 -14.12 -2.87 12.85
C VAL A 244 -14.96 -4.13 12.74
N GLN A 245 -16.18 -4.04 12.20
CA GLN A 245 -17.07 -5.21 12.01
C GLN A 245 -16.45 -6.22 11.03
N SER A 246 -15.92 -5.74 9.90
CA SER A 246 -15.25 -6.58 8.90
C SER A 246 -14.04 -7.31 9.49
N ILE A 247 -13.21 -6.61 10.26
CA ILE A 247 -12.05 -7.19 10.94
C ILE A 247 -12.48 -8.26 11.94
N ARG A 248 -13.50 -8.00 12.75
CA ARG A 248 -14.04 -9.00 13.72
C ARG A 248 -14.54 -10.25 13.03
N LYS A 249 -15.33 -10.09 11.94
CA LYS A 249 -15.83 -11.21 11.12
C LYS A 249 -14.68 -12.09 10.64
N LEU A 250 -13.67 -11.49 9.99
CA LEU A 250 -12.54 -12.21 9.41
C LEU A 250 -11.62 -12.84 10.48
N ARG A 251 -11.42 -12.16 11.61
CA ARG A 251 -10.70 -12.74 12.75
C ARG A 251 -11.41 -13.97 13.33
N GLY A 252 -12.74 -13.96 13.32
CA GLY A 252 -13.56 -15.13 13.69
C GLY A 252 -13.31 -16.35 12.78
N LEU A 253 -12.81 -16.14 11.56
CA LEU A 253 -12.38 -17.17 10.61
C LEU A 253 -10.89 -17.56 10.77
N GLY A 254 -10.20 -17.14 11.84
CA GLY A 254 -8.79 -17.44 12.05
C GLY A 254 -7.82 -16.57 11.26
N VAL A 255 -8.28 -15.52 10.56
CA VAL A 255 -7.42 -14.62 9.81
C VAL A 255 -6.61 -13.73 10.76
N GLN A 256 -5.30 -13.71 10.58
CA GLN A 256 -4.41 -12.80 11.32
C GLN A 256 -4.41 -11.41 10.68
N PHE A 257 -4.35 -10.38 11.53
CA PHE A 257 -4.28 -8.98 11.07
C PHE A 257 -3.02 -8.29 11.54
N LEU A 258 -2.33 -7.67 10.61
CA LEU A 258 -1.20 -6.75 10.84
C LEU A 258 -1.59 -5.38 10.28
N ASN A 259 -1.11 -4.29 10.89
CA ASN A 259 -1.21 -2.97 10.31
C ASN A 259 0.15 -2.44 9.86
N GLN A 260 0.22 -1.90 8.65
CA GLN A 260 1.31 -1.07 8.19
C GLN A 260 0.78 0.33 7.90
N SER A 261 1.46 1.34 8.43
CA SER A 261 1.17 2.76 8.17
C SER A 261 2.34 3.39 7.46
N VAL A 262 2.11 4.48 6.75
CA VAL A 262 3.17 5.36 6.24
C VAL A 262 3.15 6.64 7.06
N LEU A 263 4.31 7.12 7.49
CA LEU A 263 4.46 8.41 8.12
C LEU A 263 4.37 9.51 7.05
N LEU A 264 3.34 10.34 7.15
CA LEU A 264 2.92 11.29 6.12
C LEU A 264 2.74 12.69 6.70
N ASN A 265 3.47 13.65 6.16
CA ASN A 265 3.31 15.06 6.47
C ASN A 265 1.86 15.52 6.25
N LYS A 266 1.30 16.27 7.20
CA LYS A 266 -0.10 16.77 7.24
C LYS A 266 -1.19 15.70 7.38
N VAL A 267 -0.84 14.44 7.52
CA VAL A 267 -1.80 13.35 7.72
C VAL A 267 -1.70 12.80 9.13
N ASN A 268 -0.53 12.30 9.50
CA ASN A 268 -0.29 11.60 10.74
C ASN A 268 1.10 11.89 11.34
N ASP A 269 1.71 13.00 10.96
CA ASP A 269 2.99 13.48 11.49
C ASP A 269 2.88 14.05 12.91
N ASP A 270 2.09 13.39 13.73
CA ASP A 270 1.80 13.66 15.13
C ASP A 270 1.82 12.37 15.96
N ALA A 271 2.57 12.39 17.07
CA ALA A 271 2.73 11.23 17.95
C ALA A 271 1.42 10.79 18.61
N GLN A 272 0.51 11.74 18.91
CA GLN A 272 -0.78 11.44 19.54
C GLN A 272 -1.71 10.72 18.55
N ILE A 273 -1.76 11.18 17.30
CA ILE A 273 -2.57 10.57 16.21
C ILE A 273 -2.10 9.14 15.93
N LEU A 274 -0.80 8.93 15.77
CA LEU A 274 -0.26 7.59 15.51
C LEU A 274 -0.40 6.66 16.72
N ALA A 275 -0.19 7.16 17.95
CA ALA A 275 -0.42 6.37 19.15
C ALA A 275 -1.89 5.96 19.27
N ALA A 276 -2.85 6.87 19.03
CA ALA A 276 -4.27 6.56 19.00
C ALA A 276 -4.61 5.52 17.91
N THR A 277 -4.02 5.65 16.71
CA THR A 277 -4.19 4.70 15.61
C THR A 277 -3.72 3.31 16.01
N PHE A 278 -2.51 3.18 16.57
CA PHE A 278 -1.93 1.89 16.96
C PHE A 278 -2.64 1.27 18.18
N ALA A 279 -3.04 2.09 19.16
CA ALA A 279 -3.85 1.63 20.28
C ALA A 279 -5.19 1.07 19.80
N LYS A 280 -5.87 1.77 18.86
CA LYS A 280 -7.13 1.31 18.28
C LYS A 280 -6.95 0.05 17.43
N CYS A 281 -5.89 -0.02 16.62
CA CYS A 281 -5.54 -1.25 15.90
C CYS A 281 -5.41 -2.42 16.88
N HIS A 282 -4.63 -2.27 17.94
CA HIS A 282 -4.45 -3.31 18.96
C HIS A 282 -5.78 -3.73 19.61
N GLU A 283 -6.63 -2.77 20.00
CA GLU A 283 -7.96 -3.00 20.61
C GLU A 283 -8.84 -3.91 19.73
N ILE A 284 -8.83 -3.68 18.42
CA ILE A 284 -9.64 -4.47 17.47
C ILE A 284 -8.94 -5.74 16.98
N GLY A 285 -7.74 -6.04 17.52
CA GLY A 285 -6.95 -7.24 17.23
C GLY A 285 -6.17 -7.18 15.93
N VAL A 286 -5.84 -5.98 15.49
CA VAL A 286 -4.89 -5.71 14.40
C VAL A 286 -3.56 -5.33 15.03
N ARG A 287 -2.51 -6.13 14.82
CA ARG A 287 -1.20 -5.86 15.41
C ARG A 287 -0.46 -4.77 14.64
N PRO A 288 -0.06 -3.64 15.25
CA PRO A 288 0.86 -2.68 14.64
C PRO A 288 2.15 -3.39 14.19
N TYR A 289 2.50 -3.29 12.91
CA TYR A 289 3.60 -4.08 12.33
C TYR A 289 4.72 -3.18 11.79
N TYR A 290 4.41 -2.28 10.86
CA TYR A 290 5.36 -1.30 10.37
C TYR A 290 4.77 0.11 10.39
N LEU A 291 5.61 1.07 10.76
CA LEU A 291 5.49 2.46 10.39
C LEU A 291 6.56 2.73 9.32
N PHE A 292 6.14 2.97 8.08
CA PHE A 292 7.08 3.26 7.01
C PHE A 292 7.41 4.73 6.94
N GLN A 293 8.68 5.05 6.82
CA GLN A 293 9.12 6.37 6.37
C GLN A 293 8.59 6.62 4.95
N GLY A 294 8.00 7.79 4.71
CA GLY A 294 7.51 8.21 3.39
C GLY A 294 8.64 8.20 2.35
N ARG A 295 8.42 7.54 1.21
CA ARG A 295 9.44 7.38 0.15
C ARG A 295 9.54 8.64 -0.71
N PRO A 296 10.72 8.92 -1.32
CA PRO A 296 10.89 9.99 -2.30
C PRO A 296 10.29 9.60 -3.67
N VAL A 297 8.98 9.39 -3.70
CA VAL A 297 8.25 9.02 -4.92
C VAL A 297 7.92 10.30 -5.69
N LYS A 298 8.14 10.28 -7.02
CA LYS A 298 7.73 11.36 -7.91
C LYS A 298 6.24 11.70 -7.72
N ALA A 299 5.91 12.97 -7.69
CA ALA A 299 4.58 13.49 -7.39
C ALA A 299 4.03 13.12 -5.99
N ALA A 300 4.90 12.73 -5.02
CA ALA A 300 4.50 12.44 -3.65
C ALA A 300 5.51 12.89 -2.58
N SER A 301 6.63 13.51 -2.96
CA SER A 301 7.69 13.91 -2.00
C SER A 301 7.21 14.94 -0.99
N HIS A 302 6.15 15.71 -1.27
CA HIS A 302 5.53 16.64 -0.32
C HIS A 302 4.87 15.97 0.91
N PHE A 303 4.70 14.64 0.86
CA PHE A 303 4.29 13.84 2.02
C PHE A 303 5.44 13.40 2.92
N GLN A 304 6.69 13.59 2.49
CA GLN A 304 7.83 13.17 3.30
C GLN A 304 7.94 13.97 4.59
N VAL A 305 8.35 13.27 5.65
CA VAL A 305 8.65 13.82 6.97
C VAL A 305 10.16 13.73 7.19
N PRO A 306 10.85 14.78 7.64
CA PRO A 306 12.28 14.71 7.98
C PRO A 306 12.56 13.60 9.01
N LEU A 307 13.66 12.88 8.84
CA LEU A 307 14.04 11.73 9.69
C LEU A 307 14.15 12.11 11.17
N ARG A 308 14.67 13.28 11.51
CA ARG A 308 14.70 13.80 12.90
C ARG A 308 13.28 13.86 13.48
N HIS A 309 12.35 14.47 12.76
CA HIS A 309 10.98 14.60 13.20
C HIS A 309 10.29 13.23 13.32
N GLY A 310 10.56 12.32 12.36
CA GLY A 310 10.08 10.94 12.41
C GLY A 310 10.54 10.19 13.68
N VAL A 311 11.80 10.34 14.06
CA VAL A 311 12.35 9.77 15.31
C VAL A 311 11.67 10.36 16.54
N GLU A 312 11.45 11.68 16.57
CA GLU A 312 10.75 12.37 17.66
C GLU A 312 9.31 11.87 17.81
N ILE A 313 8.60 11.71 16.69
CA ILE A 313 7.25 11.13 16.66
C ILE A 313 7.27 9.70 17.24
N VAL A 314 8.20 8.85 16.82
CA VAL A 314 8.31 7.47 17.31
C VAL A 314 8.61 7.42 18.82
N ARG A 315 9.49 8.28 19.32
CA ARG A 315 9.70 8.45 20.76
C ARG A 315 8.40 8.81 21.48
N GLY A 316 7.66 9.78 20.93
CA GLY A 316 6.36 10.23 21.46
C GLY A 316 5.29 9.14 21.44
N ILE A 317 5.24 8.30 20.40
CA ILE A 317 4.35 7.13 20.34
C ILE A 317 4.72 6.13 21.44
N ASN A 318 6.01 5.83 21.59
CA ASN A 318 6.50 4.88 22.59
C ASN A 318 6.23 5.33 24.04
N GLN A 319 6.17 6.62 24.30
CA GLN A 319 5.80 7.16 25.61
C GLN A 319 4.29 6.99 25.94
N ARG A 320 3.43 6.88 24.91
CA ARG A 320 1.97 6.81 25.04
C ARG A 320 1.40 5.40 25.02
N LEU A 321 2.10 4.46 24.41
CA LEU A 321 1.61 3.10 24.25
C LEU A 321 2.11 2.17 25.38
N SER A 322 1.30 1.18 25.74
CA SER A 322 1.71 0.07 26.61
C SER A 322 2.67 -0.88 25.88
N GLY A 323 3.40 -1.72 26.62
CA GLY A 323 4.37 -2.65 26.04
C GLY A 323 3.78 -3.58 24.97
N ILE A 324 2.56 -4.09 25.17
CA ILE A 324 1.88 -4.99 24.21
C ILE A 324 1.39 -4.28 22.94
N GLN A 325 1.29 -2.96 22.96
CA GLN A 325 0.89 -2.14 21.80
C GLN A 325 2.10 -1.70 20.96
N LYS A 326 3.31 -1.69 21.55
CA LYS A 326 4.58 -1.28 20.93
C LYS A 326 5.19 -2.40 20.09
N THR A 327 4.42 -2.94 19.13
CA THR A 327 4.89 -4.07 18.30
C THR A 327 5.41 -3.63 16.94
N PHE A 328 5.23 -2.38 16.57
CA PHE A 328 5.66 -1.84 15.28
C PHE A 328 7.17 -1.57 15.23
N LYS A 329 7.68 -1.54 13.99
CA LYS A 329 9.04 -1.07 13.67
C LYS A 329 8.94 0.14 12.77
N TYR A 330 9.80 1.14 13.00
CA TYR A 330 9.94 2.27 12.10
C TYR A 330 10.92 1.91 10.98
N ILE A 331 10.41 1.82 9.76
CA ILE A 331 11.09 1.19 8.63
C ILE A 331 11.22 2.14 7.44
N MET A 332 12.43 2.26 6.92
CA MET A 332 12.71 2.79 5.60
C MET A 332 12.81 1.63 4.61
N SER A 333 11.92 1.58 3.60
CA SER A 333 11.96 0.52 2.57
C SER A 333 12.80 0.99 1.38
N HIS A 334 14.11 0.90 1.53
CA HIS A 334 15.14 1.34 0.60
C HIS A 334 15.42 0.28 -0.49
N TYR A 335 16.07 0.67 -1.60
CA TYR A 335 16.42 -0.29 -2.66
C TYR A 335 17.42 -1.35 -2.17
N THR A 336 18.29 -1.04 -1.20
CA THR A 336 19.21 -2.00 -0.59
C THR A 336 18.54 -2.99 0.36
N GLY A 337 17.37 -2.63 0.94
CA GLY A 337 16.65 -3.49 1.88
C GLY A 337 15.66 -2.72 2.74
N LYS A 338 15.06 -3.41 3.71
CA LYS A 338 14.29 -2.75 4.77
C LYS A 338 15.23 -2.37 5.90
N ILE A 339 15.33 -1.07 6.16
CA ILE A 339 16.19 -0.47 7.16
C ILE A 339 15.29 0.00 8.31
N GLU A 340 15.50 -0.57 9.50
CA GLU A 340 14.87 -0.10 10.73
C GLU A 340 15.62 1.14 11.22
N ILE A 341 14.91 2.25 11.37
CA ILE A 341 15.40 3.48 11.95
C ILE A 341 15.27 3.31 13.47
N LEU A 342 16.40 3.32 14.18
CA LEU A 342 16.43 3.06 15.61
C LEU A 342 16.30 4.34 16.41
N ASP A 343 17.22 5.27 16.19
CA ASP A 343 17.25 6.54 16.94
C ASP A 343 18.22 7.55 16.29
N LEU A 344 18.08 8.81 16.68
CA LEU A 344 19.06 9.87 16.44
C LEU A 344 19.81 10.15 17.72
N GLY A 345 21.12 9.83 17.74
CA GLY A 345 21.96 9.99 18.91
C GLY A 345 22.35 11.45 19.21
N PRO A 346 22.90 11.69 20.42
CA PRO A 346 23.39 13.02 20.81
C PRO A 346 24.64 13.46 20.00
N ASP A 347 25.31 12.53 19.36
CA ASP A 347 26.41 12.73 18.42
C ASP A 347 25.97 13.16 17.02
N ASN A 348 24.68 13.47 16.85
CA ASN A 348 24.04 13.80 15.58
C ASN A 348 24.18 12.69 14.52
N ARG A 349 24.19 11.42 14.94
CA ARG A 349 24.18 10.28 14.03
C ARG A 349 22.84 9.56 14.09
N LEU A 350 22.29 9.26 12.91
CA LEU A 350 21.11 8.40 12.78
C LEU A 350 21.56 6.95 12.82
N TYR A 351 21.11 6.22 13.85
CA TYR A 351 21.37 4.79 14.03
C TYR A 351 20.28 3.97 13.37
N MET A 352 20.71 2.98 12.60
CA MET A 352 19.85 2.15 11.77
C MET A 352 20.28 0.69 11.82
N ARG A 353 19.38 -0.21 11.42
CA ARG A 353 19.66 -1.64 11.33
C ARG A 353 19.01 -2.22 10.08
N TYR A 354 19.71 -3.07 9.33
CA TYR A 354 19.09 -3.85 8.28
C TYR A 354 18.12 -4.88 8.89
N HIS A 355 16.83 -4.63 8.75
CA HIS A 355 15.76 -5.56 9.14
C HIS A 355 15.58 -6.69 8.11
N GLN A 356 15.67 -6.37 6.81
CA GLN A 356 15.75 -7.31 5.69
C GLN A 356 16.72 -6.78 4.64
N ASN A 357 17.46 -7.68 4.00
CA ASN A 357 18.42 -7.34 2.96
C ASN A 357 18.50 -8.48 1.94
N LYS A 358 18.90 -8.20 0.69
CA LYS A 358 19.20 -9.20 -0.34
C LYS A 358 20.38 -10.10 0.10
N HIS A 359 21.31 -9.54 0.88
CA HIS A 359 22.49 -10.21 1.41
C HIS A 359 22.24 -10.59 2.86
N PRO A 360 22.06 -11.89 3.18
CA PRO A 360 21.73 -12.35 4.53
C PRO A 360 22.75 -11.93 5.60
N ASP A 361 24.02 -11.82 5.23
CA ASP A 361 25.12 -11.39 6.12
C ASP A 361 24.96 -9.96 6.65
N LYS A 362 24.17 -9.12 5.97
CA LYS A 362 23.87 -7.75 6.40
C LYS A 362 22.69 -7.66 7.37
N ILE A 363 21.84 -8.68 7.42
CA ILE A 363 20.63 -8.67 8.26
C ILE A 363 21.05 -8.59 9.74
N GLY A 364 20.40 -7.70 10.49
CA GLY A 364 20.66 -7.46 11.91
C GLY A 364 21.83 -6.52 12.19
N ARG A 365 22.69 -6.22 11.20
CA ARG A 365 23.83 -5.30 11.41
C ARG A 365 23.34 -3.87 11.65
N ILE A 366 23.85 -3.26 12.70
CA ILE A 366 23.63 -1.85 13.02
C ILE A 366 24.69 -1.03 12.29
N PHE A 367 24.27 0.08 11.73
CA PHE A 367 25.11 1.10 11.12
C PHE A 367 24.56 2.48 11.41
N SER A 368 25.34 3.52 11.20
CA SER A 368 24.90 4.90 11.42
C SER A 368 25.39 5.81 10.29
N ARG A 369 24.72 6.92 10.09
CA ARG A 369 25.10 8.00 9.20
C ARG A 369 25.00 9.33 9.95
N ARG A 370 25.89 10.29 9.65
CA ARG A 370 25.72 11.65 10.18
C ARG A 370 24.42 12.24 9.68
N TYR A 371 23.61 12.78 10.59
CA TYR A 371 22.37 13.44 10.18
C TYR A 371 22.64 14.78 9.50
N ARG A 372 21.94 15.03 8.41
CA ARG A 372 21.88 16.31 7.72
C ARG A 372 20.48 16.91 7.90
N GLU A 373 20.40 18.18 8.24
CA GLU A 373 19.12 18.85 8.46
C GLU A 373 18.22 18.76 7.22
N GLY A 374 16.93 18.45 7.43
CA GLY A 374 15.95 18.24 6.36
C GLY A 374 16.01 16.88 5.67
N ALA A 375 17.03 16.03 5.96
CA ALA A 375 17.12 14.70 5.37
C ALA A 375 15.86 13.86 5.69
N SER A 376 15.26 13.29 4.66
CA SER A 376 14.04 12.47 4.74
C SER A 376 14.26 11.02 4.27
N TRP A 377 15.42 10.73 3.68
CA TRP A 377 15.76 9.42 3.14
C TRP A 377 17.24 9.08 3.37
N LEU A 378 17.62 7.79 3.20
CA LEU A 378 19.00 7.35 3.41
C LEU A 378 19.99 8.09 2.50
N ASP A 379 19.60 8.28 1.23
CA ASP A 379 20.45 8.88 0.21
C ASP A 379 20.67 10.38 0.43
N ASP A 380 19.84 11.01 1.30
CA ASP A 380 20.06 12.39 1.73
C ASP A 380 21.17 12.51 2.78
N LEU A 381 21.58 11.40 3.39
CA LEU A 381 22.60 11.36 4.45
C LEU A 381 23.99 11.16 3.84
N PRO A 382 25.05 11.84 4.34
CA PRO A 382 26.41 11.66 3.85
C PRO A 382 26.88 10.20 3.90
N GLU A 383 27.54 9.74 2.85
CA GLU A 383 28.31 8.50 2.88
C GLU A 383 29.61 8.74 3.64
N GLU A 384 29.92 7.88 4.63
CA GLU A 384 31.18 7.91 5.39
C GLU A 384 32.01 6.68 5.04
#